data_e7aa5e61f12482f0f4a917b6de3644f0
#
_entry.id   e7aa5e61f12482f0f4a917b6de3644f0
#
_cell.length_a   1.000
_cell.length_b   1.000
_cell.length_c   1.000
_cell.angle_alpha   90.00
_cell.angle_beta   90.00
_cell.angle_gamma   90.00
#
_symmetry.space_group_name_H-M   'P 1'
#
loop_
_entity.id
_entity.type
_entity.pdbx_description
1 polymer ?
#
loop_
_entity_poly.entity_id
_entity_poly.type
_entity_poly.pdbx_seq_one_letter_code
_entity_poly.pdbx_strand_id
1 'polypeptide(L)'
;MKENNPHILGEAPIGKLLVEYSIPAIIGMTLTSLYNIIDSIFIGHGVGALAISGLAITFPLMNLLVAFCTLVGVGGATLSSIRLGQKDKKGAEDILGNVAILCVINAIFYGGLAFIFLEPILFFFGASEATLPYARDFMQVILLGSPISYVMIGLNNIM
;
A
#
# COMPACT_ATOMS: atom_id res chain seq x y z
N MET A 1 -27.11 -7.90 -4.64
CA MET A 1 -26.35 -6.67 -4.32
C MET A 1 -27.36 -5.68 -3.80
N LYS A 2 -27.39 -5.43 -2.47
CA LYS A 2 -28.26 -4.39 -1.90
C LYS A 2 -27.66 -3.04 -2.29
N GLU A 3 -28.49 -2.18 -2.91
CA GLU A 3 -28.12 -0.80 -3.27
C GLU A 3 -27.48 -0.12 -2.07
N ASN A 4 -26.28 0.38 -2.26
CA ASN A 4 -25.60 1.26 -1.31
C ASN A 4 -26.36 2.59 -1.27
N ASN A 5 -27.38 2.66 -0.44
CA ASN A 5 -28.12 3.88 -0.21
C ASN A 5 -27.39 4.66 0.89
N PRO A 6 -26.71 5.79 0.58
CA PRO A 6 -25.92 6.54 1.56
C PRO A 6 -26.74 7.02 2.76
N HIS A 7 -28.07 7.03 2.65
CA HIS A 7 -28.99 7.36 3.76
C HIS A 7 -29.03 6.29 4.86
N ILE A 8 -28.66 5.03 4.58
CA ILE A 8 -28.65 3.94 5.57
C ILE A 8 -27.63 4.21 6.68
N LEU A 9 -26.52 4.89 6.36
CA LEU A 9 -25.49 5.24 7.34
C LEU A 9 -25.98 6.19 8.44
N GLY A 10 -27.03 6.99 8.17
CA GLY A 10 -27.60 7.92 9.13
C GLY A 10 -28.76 7.37 9.96
N GLU A 11 -29.41 6.29 9.51
CA GLU A 11 -30.68 5.81 10.12
C GLU A 11 -30.57 4.43 10.78
N ALA A 12 -29.58 3.61 10.39
CA ALA A 12 -29.44 2.25 10.93
C ALA A 12 -28.75 2.22 12.30
N PRO A 13 -29.07 1.26 13.18
CA PRO A 13 -28.41 1.10 14.47
C PRO A 13 -26.90 0.89 14.30
N ILE A 14 -26.09 1.69 15.00
CA ILE A 14 -24.63 1.72 14.88
C ILE A 14 -24.01 0.31 15.03
N GLY A 15 -24.50 -0.49 15.97
CA GLY A 15 -24.00 -1.84 16.20
C GLY A 15 -24.18 -2.77 15.01
N LYS A 16 -25.31 -2.65 14.27
CA LYS A 16 -25.56 -3.45 13.06
C LYS A 16 -24.62 -3.05 11.91
N LEU A 17 -24.47 -1.76 11.70
CA LEU A 17 -23.53 -1.22 10.71
C LEU A 17 -22.09 -1.66 11.01
N LEU A 18 -21.67 -1.54 12.27
CA LEU A 18 -20.33 -1.93 12.69
C LEU A 18 -20.05 -3.40 12.35
N VAL A 19 -20.95 -4.31 12.68
CA VAL A 19 -20.79 -5.75 12.39
C VAL A 19 -20.79 -6.00 10.87
N GLU A 20 -21.71 -5.37 10.13
CA GLU A 20 -21.86 -5.58 8.69
C GLU A 20 -20.62 -5.13 7.89
N TYR A 21 -19.96 -4.05 8.32
CA TYR A 21 -18.73 -3.57 7.67
C TYR A 21 -17.46 -4.21 8.23
N SER A 22 -17.45 -4.57 9.54
CA SER A 22 -16.25 -5.17 10.16
C SER A 22 -16.01 -6.60 9.70
N ILE A 23 -17.04 -7.42 9.48
CA ILE A 23 -16.85 -8.82 9.08
C ILE A 23 -16.09 -8.94 7.76
N PRO A 24 -16.49 -8.27 6.64
CA PRO A 24 -15.73 -8.33 5.40
C PRO A 24 -14.30 -7.80 5.55
N ALA A 25 -14.12 -6.73 6.34
CA ALA A 25 -12.79 -6.15 6.59
C ALA A 25 -11.88 -7.12 7.35
N ILE A 26 -12.39 -7.77 8.41
CA ILE A 26 -11.65 -8.78 9.18
C ILE A 26 -11.28 -9.97 8.30
N ILE A 27 -12.21 -10.46 7.47
CA ILE A 27 -11.93 -11.55 6.53
C ILE A 27 -10.81 -11.14 5.56
N GLY A 28 -10.89 -9.94 4.96
CA GLY A 28 -9.86 -9.44 4.06
C GLY A 28 -8.49 -9.32 4.72
N MET A 29 -8.43 -8.75 5.92
CA MET A 29 -7.18 -8.63 6.69
C MET A 29 -6.61 -10.00 7.08
N THR A 30 -7.48 -10.95 7.48
CA THR A 30 -7.05 -12.31 7.83
C THR A 30 -6.48 -13.04 6.62
N LEU A 31 -7.12 -12.94 5.45
CA LEU A 31 -6.61 -13.53 4.22
C LEU A 31 -5.26 -12.93 3.81
N THR A 32 -5.10 -11.61 3.93
CA THR A 32 -3.82 -10.95 3.66
C THR A 32 -2.72 -11.42 4.62
N SER A 33 -3.04 -11.56 5.91
CA SER A 33 -2.09 -12.08 6.92
C SER A 33 -1.71 -13.53 6.65
N LEU A 34 -2.67 -14.38 6.29
CA LEU A 34 -2.40 -15.77 5.89
C LEU A 34 -1.51 -15.84 4.65
N TYR A 35 -1.76 -15.01 3.65
CA TYR A 35 -0.91 -14.90 2.47
C TYR A 35 0.54 -14.60 2.84
N ASN A 36 0.78 -13.59 3.69
CA ASN A 36 2.13 -13.23 4.14
C ASN A 36 2.83 -14.35 4.92
N ILE A 37 2.08 -15.10 5.75
CA ILE A 37 2.62 -16.25 6.48
C ILE A 37 3.03 -17.36 5.52
N ILE A 38 2.14 -17.71 4.58
CA ILE A 38 2.40 -18.74 3.57
C ILE A 38 3.61 -18.36 2.73
N ASP A 39 3.69 -17.12 2.26
CA ASP A 39 4.82 -16.60 1.49
C ASP A 39 6.15 -16.74 2.26
N SER A 40 6.16 -16.37 3.53
CA SER A 40 7.33 -16.53 4.41
C SER A 40 7.74 -17.99 4.59
N ILE A 41 6.77 -18.92 4.67
CA ILE A 41 7.05 -20.37 4.77
C ILE A 41 7.69 -20.87 3.47
N PHE A 42 7.17 -20.48 2.32
CA PHE A 42 7.73 -20.89 1.03
C PHE A 42 9.15 -20.34 0.83
N ILE A 43 9.40 -19.09 1.16
CA ILE A 43 10.72 -18.48 1.10
C ILE A 43 11.68 -19.20 2.06
N GLY A 44 11.25 -19.47 3.28
CA GLY A 44 12.07 -20.14 4.30
C GLY A 44 12.48 -21.55 3.93
N HIS A 45 11.57 -22.34 3.37
CA HIS A 45 11.85 -23.72 2.94
C HIS A 45 12.56 -23.79 1.59
N GLY A 46 12.24 -22.87 0.67
CA GLY A 46 12.78 -22.89 -0.69
C GLY A 46 14.17 -22.29 -0.83
N VAL A 47 14.47 -21.22 -0.10
CA VAL A 47 15.69 -20.43 -0.24
C VAL A 47 16.55 -20.44 1.04
N GLY A 48 15.92 -20.57 2.21
CA GLY A 48 16.59 -20.71 3.50
C GLY A 48 16.47 -19.48 4.41
N ALA A 49 17.06 -19.60 5.62
CA ALA A 49 16.93 -18.60 6.69
C ALA A 49 17.54 -17.23 6.32
N LEU A 50 18.60 -17.19 5.51
CA LEU A 50 19.22 -15.93 5.07
C LEU A 50 18.30 -15.12 4.16
N ALA A 51 17.45 -15.78 3.37
CA ALA A 51 16.47 -15.11 2.53
C ALA A 51 15.37 -14.46 3.37
N ILE A 52 14.87 -15.12 4.43
CA ILE A 52 13.91 -14.55 5.38
C ILE A 52 14.51 -13.32 6.05
N SER A 53 15.77 -13.40 6.49
CA SER A 53 16.48 -12.27 7.10
C SER A 53 16.62 -11.12 6.10
N GLY A 54 16.98 -11.40 4.86
CA GLY A 54 17.03 -10.42 3.77
C GLY A 54 15.67 -9.75 3.56
N LEU A 55 14.59 -10.52 3.53
CA LEU A 55 13.23 -10.01 3.40
C LEU A 55 12.86 -9.07 4.57
N ALA A 56 13.17 -9.47 5.80
CA ALA A 56 12.90 -8.67 6.99
C ALA A 56 13.58 -7.28 6.94
N ILE A 57 14.78 -7.21 6.41
CA ILE A 57 15.55 -5.96 6.25
C ILE A 57 14.88 -5.02 5.23
N THR A 58 14.15 -5.55 4.25
CA THR A 58 13.46 -4.74 3.23
C THR A 58 12.17 -4.10 3.75
N PHE A 59 11.56 -4.63 4.82
CA PHE A 59 10.29 -4.16 5.36
C PHE A 59 10.25 -2.66 5.69
N PRO A 60 11.24 -2.07 6.37
CA PRO A 60 11.23 -0.63 6.67
C PRO A 60 11.22 0.22 5.41
N LEU A 61 12.01 -0.17 4.39
CA LEU A 61 12.06 0.55 3.13
C LEU A 61 10.73 0.45 2.38
N MET A 62 10.13 -0.73 2.31
CA MET A 62 8.81 -0.93 1.69
C MET A 62 7.74 -0.09 2.39
N ASN A 63 7.71 -0.09 3.73
CA ASN A 63 6.76 0.72 4.49
C ASN A 63 6.96 2.21 4.26
N LEU A 64 8.20 2.68 4.16
CA LEU A 64 8.50 4.07 3.86
C LEU A 64 7.94 4.49 2.49
N LEU A 65 8.14 3.66 1.47
CA LEU A 65 7.64 3.92 0.11
C LEU A 65 6.11 3.92 0.07
N VAL A 66 5.46 2.97 0.75
CA VAL A 66 3.99 2.92 0.87
C VAL A 66 3.46 4.13 1.64
N ALA A 67 4.16 4.61 2.67
CA ALA A 67 3.75 5.78 3.45
C ALA A 67 3.65 7.04 2.60
N PHE A 68 4.60 7.29 1.69
CA PHE A 68 4.53 8.42 0.76
C PHE A 68 3.32 8.35 -0.18
N CYS A 69 3.01 7.16 -0.68
CA CYS A 69 1.84 6.98 -1.53
C CYS A 69 0.53 7.15 -0.75
N THR A 70 0.47 6.58 0.46
CA THR A 70 -0.69 6.70 1.36
C THR A 70 -0.93 8.16 1.75
N LEU A 71 0.12 8.95 1.99
CA LEU A 71 0.01 10.38 2.27
C LEU A 71 -0.74 11.12 1.15
N VAL A 72 -0.35 10.86 -0.10
CA VAL A 72 -1.02 11.44 -1.28
C VAL A 72 -2.44 10.94 -1.42
N GLY A 73 -2.66 9.62 -1.25
CA GLY A 73 -3.98 8.99 -1.36
C GLY A 73 -4.96 9.52 -0.32
N VAL A 74 -4.59 9.53 0.96
CA VAL A 74 -5.43 10.02 2.07
C VAL A 74 -5.69 11.52 1.94
N GLY A 75 -4.66 12.30 1.58
CA GLY A 75 -4.82 13.74 1.31
C GLY A 75 -5.81 14.01 0.19
N GLY A 76 -5.70 13.27 -0.91
CA GLY A 76 -6.62 13.36 -2.03
C GLY A 76 -8.04 12.90 -1.69
N ALA A 77 -8.18 11.83 -0.91
CA ALA A 77 -9.48 11.34 -0.44
C ALA A 77 -10.21 12.42 0.38
N THR A 78 -9.50 13.08 1.28
CA THR A 78 -10.06 14.14 2.10
C THR A 78 -10.56 15.32 1.24
N LEU A 79 -9.72 15.80 0.32
CA LEU A 79 -10.09 16.89 -0.58
C LEU A 79 -11.24 16.52 -1.51
N SER A 80 -11.24 15.31 -2.07
CA SER A 80 -12.32 14.80 -2.91
C SER A 80 -13.65 14.73 -2.15
N SER A 81 -13.63 14.26 -0.90
CA SER A 81 -14.82 14.20 -0.05
C SER A 81 -15.41 15.60 0.23
N ILE A 82 -14.54 16.60 0.46
CA ILE A 82 -14.97 18.00 0.65
C ILE A 82 -15.64 18.53 -0.62
N ARG A 83 -15.07 18.31 -1.78
CA ARG A 83 -15.64 18.74 -3.07
C ARG A 83 -16.97 18.06 -3.36
N LEU A 84 -17.09 16.76 -3.08
CA LEU A 84 -18.35 16.04 -3.21
C LEU A 84 -19.41 16.57 -2.26
N GLY A 85 -19.06 16.91 -1.01
CA GLY A 85 -19.96 17.55 -0.08
C GLY A 85 -20.45 18.92 -0.55
N GLN A 86 -19.63 19.66 -1.28
CA GLN A 86 -19.97 20.93 -1.94
C GLN A 86 -20.75 20.74 -3.25
N LYS A 87 -21.06 19.48 -3.65
CA LYS A 87 -21.69 19.12 -4.92
C LYS A 87 -20.84 19.46 -6.17
N ASP A 88 -19.55 19.70 -5.99
CA ASP A 88 -18.58 19.96 -7.05
C ASP A 88 -17.98 18.64 -7.54
N LYS A 89 -18.73 17.91 -8.36
CA LYS A 89 -18.30 16.63 -8.94
C LYS A 89 -17.04 16.78 -9.80
N LYS A 90 -17.01 17.85 -10.60
CA LYS A 90 -15.86 18.10 -11.49
C LYS A 90 -14.58 18.34 -10.71
N GLY A 91 -14.62 19.14 -9.67
CA GLY A 91 -13.48 19.35 -8.77
C GLY A 91 -13.03 18.05 -8.07
N ALA A 92 -13.93 17.15 -7.74
CA ALA A 92 -13.59 15.83 -7.18
C ALA A 92 -12.92 14.91 -8.21
N GLU A 93 -13.37 14.91 -9.48
CA GLU A 93 -12.75 14.17 -10.58
C GLU A 93 -11.34 14.71 -10.90
N ASP A 94 -11.15 16.03 -10.88
CA ASP A 94 -9.85 16.65 -11.08
C ASP A 94 -8.85 16.26 -9.97
N ILE A 95 -9.32 16.18 -8.72
CA ILE A 95 -8.50 15.70 -7.59
C ILE A 95 -8.10 14.24 -7.80
N LEU A 96 -9.02 13.38 -8.22
CA LEU A 96 -8.74 11.97 -8.50
C LEU A 96 -7.64 11.82 -9.56
N GLY A 97 -7.74 12.57 -10.65
CA GLY A 97 -6.72 12.60 -11.71
C GLY A 97 -5.36 13.08 -11.19
N ASN A 98 -5.34 14.15 -10.39
CA ASN A 98 -4.11 14.67 -9.79
C ASN A 98 -3.46 13.67 -8.82
N VAL A 99 -4.24 12.98 -8.00
CA VAL A 99 -3.73 11.94 -7.10
C VAL A 99 -3.09 10.79 -7.89
N ALA A 100 -3.72 10.34 -8.96
CA ALA A 100 -3.16 9.30 -9.81
C ALA A 100 -1.79 9.72 -10.38
N ILE A 101 -1.70 10.94 -10.92
CA ILE A 101 -0.45 11.49 -11.48
C ILE A 101 0.60 11.65 -10.37
N LEU A 102 0.24 12.17 -9.20
CA LEU A 102 1.15 12.32 -8.07
C LEU A 102 1.66 10.97 -7.57
N CYS A 103 0.83 9.93 -7.52
CA CYS A 103 1.27 8.58 -7.16
C CYS A 103 2.30 8.04 -8.17
N VAL A 104 2.10 8.26 -9.47
CA VAL A 104 3.08 7.88 -10.50
C VAL A 104 4.40 8.64 -10.31
N ILE A 105 4.34 9.96 -10.13
CA ILE A 105 5.53 10.79 -9.91
C ILE A 105 6.27 10.34 -8.65
N ASN A 106 5.57 10.11 -7.55
CA ASN A 106 6.15 9.60 -6.31
C ASN A 106 6.81 8.22 -6.52
N ALA A 107 6.13 7.30 -7.23
CA ALA A 107 6.67 5.98 -7.52
C ALA A 107 7.97 6.05 -8.32
N ILE A 108 8.01 6.88 -9.35
CA ILE A 108 9.21 7.05 -10.17
C ILE A 108 10.32 7.75 -9.38
N PHE A 109 10.01 8.80 -8.63
CA PHE A 109 10.99 9.58 -7.89
C PHE A 109 11.59 8.79 -6.73
N TYR A 110 10.73 8.32 -5.80
CA TYR A 110 11.22 7.59 -4.62
C TYR A 110 11.65 6.15 -4.96
N GLY A 111 10.96 5.49 -5.89
CA GLY A 111 11.35 4.18 -6.38
C GLY A 111 12.67 4.22 -7.14
N GLY A 112 12.87 5.23 -8.00
CA GLY A 112 14.13 5.47 -8.71
C GLY A 112 15.28 5.82 -7.76
N LEU A 113 15.03 6.68 -6.77
CA LEU A 113 16.01 7.02 -5.74
C LEU A 113 16.40 5.78 -4.92
N ALA A 114 15.40 5.00 -4.49
CA ALA A 114 15.63 3.75 -3.76
C ALA A 114 16.38 2.73 -4.61
N PHE A 115 16.14 2.66 -5.92
CA PHE A 115 16.84 1.77 -6.83
C PHE A 115 18.33 2.14 -7.00
N ILE A 116 18.63 3.46 -7.13
CA ILE A 116 20.01 3.96 -7.27
C ILE A 116 20.81 3.75 -5.98
N PHE A 117 20.20 4.00 -4.83
CA PHE A 117 20.85 3.91 -3.52
C PHE A 117 20.48 2.63 -2.75
N LEU A 118 20.09 1.57 -3.45
CA LEU A 118 19.55 0.35 -2.84
C LEU A 118 20.51 -0.29 -1.85
N GLU A 119 21.75 -0.51 -2.25
CA GLU A 119 22.75 -1.15 -1.38
C GLU A 119 23.06 -0.34 -0.12
N PRO A 120 23.40 0.97 -0.21
CA PRO A 120 23.60 1.80 0.98
C PRO A 120 22.39 1.83 1.92
N ILE A 121 21.18 1.87 1.35
CA ILE A 121 19.94 1.87 2.14
C ILE A 121 19.77 0.53 2.86
N LEU A 122 20.00 -0.60 2.19
CA LEU A 122 19.89 -1.93 2.80
C LEU A 122 20.93 -2.11 3.91
N PHE A 123 22.16 -1.65 3.72
CA PHE A 123 23.16 -1.65 4.78
C PHE A 123 22.76 -0.79 5.97
N PHE A 124 22.18 0.37 5.73
CA PHE A 124 21.65 1.24 6.79
C PHE A 124 20.56 0.55 7.61
N PHE A 125 19.72 -0.28 6.97
CA PHE A 125 18.69 -1.07 7.65
C PHE A 125 19.21 -2.39 8.24
N GLY A 126 20.51 -2.63 8.20
CA GLY A 126 21.16 -3.76 8.88
C GLY A 126 21.42 -4.97 7.99
N ALA A 127 21.51 -4.80 6.67
CA ALA A 127 21.96 -5.86 5.79
C ALA A 127 23.42 -6.21 6.08
N SER A 128 23.72 -7.51 6.09
CA SER A 128 25.07 -8.06 6.09
C SER A 128 25.46 -8.49 4.68
N GLU A 129 26.75 -8.73 4.44
CA GLU A 129 27.22 -9.26 3.15
C GLU A 129 26.52 -10.57 2.77
N ALA A 130 26.11 -11.38 3.76
CA ALA A 130 25.42 -12.64 3.55
C ALA A 130 23.93 -12.46 3.19
N THR A 131 23.27 -11.43 3.69
CA THR A 131 21.83 -11.19 3.47
C THR A 131 21.56 -10.21 2.32
N LEU A 132 22.55 -9.38 1.97
CA LEU A 132 22.44 -8.35 0.93
C LEU A 132 21.98 -8.89 -0.43
N PRO A 133 22.50 -10.02 -0.98
CA PRO A 133 22.05 -10.51 -2.28
C PRO A 133 20.56 -10.78 -2.31
N TYR A 134 20.03 -11.45 -1.27
CA TYR A 134 18.62 -11.80 -1.17
C TYR A 134 17.72 -10.56 -1.01
N ALA A 135 18.12 -9.61 -0.16
CA ALA A 135 17.42 -8.37 0.04
C ALA A 135 17.39 -7.51 -1.25
N ARG A 136 18.52 -7.46 -1.96
CA ARG A 136 18.66 -6.72 -3.21
C ARG A 136 17.78 -7.28 -4.31
N ASP A 137 17.88 -8.58 -4.58
CA ASP A 137 17.10 -9.25 -5.64
C ASP A 137 15.61 -9.08 -5.40
N PHE A 138 15.16 -9.28 -4.16
CA PHE A 138 13.78 -9.06 -3.77
C PHE A 138 13.32 -7.62 -4.01
N MET A 139 14.10 -6.64 -3.51
CA MET A 139 13.74 -5.23 -3.64
C MET A 139 13.76 -4.73 -5.08
N GLN A 140 14.66 -5.23 -5.93
CA GLN A 140 14.67 -4.86 -7.35
C GLN A 140 13.36 -5.24 -8.04
N VAL A 141 12.85 -6.44 -7.80
CA VAL A 141 11.56 -6.89 -8.36
C VAL A 141 10.41 -6.04 -7.83
N ILE A 142 10.39 -5.76 -6.52
CA ILE A 142 9.36 -4.92 -5.90
C ILE A 142 9.40 -3.49 -6.45
N LEU A 143 10.58 -2.90 -6.59
CA LEU A 143 10.72 -1.53 -7.10
C LEU A 143 10.27 -1.41 -8.56
N LEU A 144 10.52 -2.43 -9.38
CA LEU A 144 10.03 -2.47 -10.77
C LEU A 144 8.48 -2.54 -10.85
N GLY A 145 7.85 -3.28 -9.93
CA GLY A 145 6.39 -3.37 -9.84
C GLY A 145 5.71 -2.20 -9.08
N SER A 146 6.48 -1.42 -8.33
CA SER A 146 5.97 -0.40 -7.42
C SER A 146 5.12 0.70 -8.10
N PRO A 147 5.38 1.18 -9.33
CA PRO A 147 4.56 2.22 -9.95
C PRO A 147 3.09 1.80 -10.09
N ILE A 148 2.85 0.54 -10.47
CA ILE A 148 1.50 0.00 -10.64
C ILE A 148 0.83 -0.13 -9.27
N SER A 149 1.52 -0.72 -8.30
CA SER A 149 1.01 -0.93 -6.95
C SER A 149 0.68 0.39 -6.24
N TYR A 150 1.50 1.42 -6.42
CA TYR A 150 1.30 2.72 -5.77
C TYR A 150 0.12 3.48 -6.34
N VAL A 151 -0.11 3.43 -7.65
CA VAL A 151 -1.33 3.99 -8.26
C VAL A 151 -2.56 3.27 -7.70
N MET A 152 -2.53 1.95 -7.60
CA MET A 152 -3.64 1.18 -7.03
C MET A 152 -3.91 1.54 -5.56
N ILE A 153 -2.87 1.66 -4.73
CA ILE A 153 -3.00 2.06 -3.32
C ILE A 153 -3.56 3.49 -3.22
N GLY A 154 -3.02 4.43 -4.02
CA GLY A 154 -3.47 5.82 -4.02
C GLY A 154 -4.94 5.96 -4.40
N LEU A 155 -5.38 5.28 -5.45
CA LEU A 155 -6.78 5.29 -5.89
C LEU A 155 -7.72 4.56 -4.93
N ASN A 156 -7.27 3.45 -4.34
CA ASN A 156 -8.07 2.70 -3.36
C ASN A 156 -8.42 3.54 -2.11
N ASN A 157 -7.56 4.49 -1.72
CA ASN A 157 -7.84 5.39 -0.60
C ASN A 157 -8.94 6.41 -0.89
N ILE A 158 -9.28 6.66 -2.17
CA ILE A 158 -10.29 7.65 -2.57
C ILE A 158 -11.66 7.00 -2.78
N MET A 159 -11.67 5.70 -3.11
CA MET A 159 -12.90 4.94 -3.35
C MET A 159 -13.57 4.48 -2.07
#